data_176d590d926b63c5294a6156dba3fe5f
#
_entry.id   176d590d926b63c5294a6156dba3fe5f
#
_cell.length_a   1.000
_cell.length_b   1.000
_cell.length_c   1.000
_cell.angle_alpha   90.00
_cell.angle_beta   90.00
_cell.angle_gamma   90.00
#
_symmetry.space_group_name_H-M   'P 1'
#
loop_
_entity.id
_entity.type
_entity.pdbx_description
1 polymer ?
#
loop_
_entity_poly.entity_id
_entity_poly.type
_entity_poly.pdbx_seq_one_letter_code
_entity_poly.pdbx_strand_id
1 'polypeptide(L)'
;MVEKKPTKPGKPVARRSVGKASGGFTKEEREAMRERAREAKSSGGEGDVLAAIAKMPEPDRGMATRLHAIIKASAPGLVAKTWYGMPAYADKDGKVVCFFRNASKFKDRYATFGFNDKAKLDDGNMWPTAFALTKLTAAEEKQIAALVKRAAG
;
A
#
# COMPACT_ATOMS: atom_id res chain seq x y z
N MET A 1 -40.18 13.63 -33.85
CA MET A 1 -39.70 13.57 -33.51
C MET A 1 -39.18 13.54 -32.64
N VAL A 2 -39.10 13.52 -32.56
CA VAL A 2 -38.35 13.47 -31.83
C VAL A 2 -37.91 13.50 -30.93
N GLU A 3 -37.59 13.50 -30.90
CA GLU A 3 -36.89 13.51 -30.21
C GLU A 3 -36.43 13.54 -29.25
N LYS A 4 -36.44 13.58 -29.45
CA LYS A 4 -35.72 13.65 -28.71
C LYS A 4 -35.34 13.68 -27.81
N LYS A 5 -35.37 13.62 -28.03
CA LYS A 5 -34.71 13.69 -27.31
C LYS A 5 -34.23 13.66 -26.44
N PRO A 6 -34.33 13.76 -26.74
CA PRO A 6 -33.51 13.73 -26.00
C PRO A 6 -33.09 13.72 -25.16
N THR A 7 -32.80 13.68 -25.35
CA THR A 7 -31.98 13.77 -24.70
C THR A 7 -31.68 13.81 -23.65
N LYS A 8 -31.72 13.90 -23.84
CA LYS A 8 -31.15 14.07 -23.04
C LYS A 8 -30.89 13.75 -22.09
N PRO A 9 -31.05 13.60 -22.19
CA PRO A 9 -30.56 13.40 -21.38
C PRO A 9 -29.97 13.00 -20.73
N GLY A 10 -29.62 12.60 -20.82
CA GLY A 10 -28.71 12.32 -20.37
C GLY A 10 -28.10 12.48 -19.79
N LYS A 11 -27.80 12.69 -19.78
CA LYS A 11 -27.05 13.08 -19.30
C LYS A 11 -26.87 13.05 -18.21
N PRO A 12 -26.88 13.13 -17.87
CA PRO A 12 -26.50 13.31 -16.71
C PRO A 12 -26.67 12.31 -15.85
N VAL A 13 -26.99 11.83 -15.87
CA VAL A 13 -27.10 11.03 -15.23
C VAL A 13 -26.22 10.24 -14.99
N ALA A 14 -25.82 9.99 -15.63
CA ALA A 14 -24.87 9.24 -15.52
C ALA A 14 -23.86 9.56 -14.71
N ARG A 15 -23.59 10.21 -14.46
CA ARG A 15 -22.64 10.48 -13.83
C ARG A 15 -22.78 10.26 -12.57
N ARG A 16 -23.45 10.40 -12.06
CA ARG A 16 -23.55 10.30 -10.92
C ARG A 16 -23.62 9.08 -10.47
N SER A 17 -24.07 8.55 -11.01
CA SER A 17 -24.16 7.40 -10.56
C SER A 17 -23.02 6.75 -10.58
N VAL A 18 -22.45 7.06 -11.25
CA VAL A 18 -21.39 6.56 -11.34
C VAL A 18 -20.86 6.50 -10.21
N GLY A 19 -20.87 7.19 -9.84
CA GLY A 19 -20.24 7.17 -8.85
C GLY A 19 -20.56 6.23 -7.91
N LYS A 20 -21.26 5.86 -7.81
CA LYS A 20 -21.45 5.15 -7.01
C LYS A 20 -21.26 4.02 -7.25
N ALA A 21 -21.38 3.97 -7.85
CA ALA A 21 -21.26 2.93 -8.03
C ALA A 21 -20.27 2.44 -8.32
N SER A 22 -20.23 2.75 -8.58
CA SER A 22 -19.43 2.35 -8.89
C SER A 22 -18.75 2.11 -8.26
N GLY A 23 -19.01 2.37 -8.06
CA GLY A 23 -18.20 2.11 -7.39
C GLY A 23 -17.17 1.26 -7.53
N GLY A 24 -16.23 1.52 -7.97
CA GLY A 24 -15.11 0.70 -8.03
C GLY A 24 -14.38 0.59 -6.72
N PHE A 25 -14.69 1.41 -5.75
CA PHE A 25 -13.94 1.40 -4.51
C PHE A 25 -14.78 0.88 -3.36
N THR A 26 -14.17 0.03 -2.54
CA THR A 26 -14.78 -0.42 -1.32
C THR A 26 -14.70 0.71 -0.29
N LYS A 27 -15.41 0.52 0.82
CA LYS A 27 -15.33 1.45 1.93
C LYS A 27 -13.91 1.58 2.43
N GLU A 28 -13.23 0.43 2.54
CA GLU A 28 -11.85 0.38 3.01
C GLU A 28 -10.91 1.13 2.08
N GLU A 29 -11.15 1.01 0.79
CA GLU A 29 -10.32 1.72 -0.19
C GLU A 29 -10.57 3.21 -0.15
N ARG A 30 -11.81 3.62 0.04
CA ARG A 30 -12.12 5.05 0.17
C ARG A 30 -11.49 5.65 1.41
N GLU A 31 -11.48 4.89 2.51
CA GLU A 31 -10.81 5.34 3.73
C GLU A 31 -9.31 5.49 3.51
N ALA A 32 -8.72 4.54 2.77
CA ALA A 32 -7.31 4.64 2.45
C ALA A 32 -7.01 5.89 1.63
N MET A 33 -7.89 6.23 0.69
CA MET A 33 -7.70 7.43 -0.10
C MET A 33 -7.81 8.70 0.73
N ARG A 34 -8.73 8.72 1.71
CA ARG A 34 -8.83 9.86 2.61
C ARG A 34 -7.56 10.00 3.46
N GLU A 35 -7.02 8.87 3.89
CA GLU A 35 -5.76 8.89 4.63
C GLU A 35 -4.64 9.42 3.77
N ARG A 36 -4.62 9.03 2.50
CA ARG A 36 -3.61 9.55 1.57
C ARG A 36 -3.69 11.07 1.47
N ALA A 37 -4.90 11.61 1.43
CA ALA A 37 -5.08 13.05 1.37
C ALA A 37 -4.57 13.73 2.63
N ARG A 38 -4.79 13.11 3.80
CA ARG A 38 -4.26 13.65 5.05
C ARG A 38 -2.75 13.59 5.09
N GLU A 39 -2.18 12.49 4.60
CA GLU A 39 -0.73 12.32 4.55
C GLU A 39 -0.06 13.39 3.71
N ALA A 40 -0.73 13.81 2.65
CA ALA A 40 -0.18 14.86 1.79
C ALA A 40 -0.03 16.18 2.54
N LYS A 41 -0.78 16.37 3.61
CA LYS A 41 -0.71 17.60 4.39
C LYS A 41 0.19 17.48 5.61
N SER A 42 0.57 16.28 5.99
CA SER A 42 1.39 16.06 7.17
C SER A 42 2.85 15.93 6.74
N SER A 43 3.75 16.07 7.70
CA SER A 43 5.15 15.87 7.42
C SER A 43 5.48 14.40 7.20
N GLY A 44 4.62 13.50 7.66
CA GLY A 44 4.83 12.07 7.52
C GLY A 44 6.02 11.58 8.29
N GLY A 45 6.49 10.40 7.96
CA GLY A 45 7.69 9.85 8.53
C GLY A 45 7.46 8.65 9.42
N GLU A 46 8.49 8.28 10.15
CA GLU A 46 8.48 7.05 10.94
C GLU A 46 7.41 7.08 12.04
N GLY A 47 7.18 8.23 12.65
CA GLY A 47 6.14 8.33 13.67
C GLY A 47 4.76 7.97 13.14
N ASP A 48 4.46 8.41 11.93
CA ASP A 48 3.18 8.08 11.30
C ASP A 48 3.08 6.60 11.00
N VAL A 49 4.18 5.97 10.57
CA VAL A 49 4.22 4.53 10.31
C VAL A 49 3.96 3.76 11.59
N LEU A 50 4.64 4.14 12.68
CA LEU A 50 4.46 3.45 13.95
C LEU A 50 3.03 3.60 14.47
N ALA A 51 2.43 4.77 14.28
CA ALA A 51 1.04 4.98 14.67
C ALA A 51 0.09 4.12 13.85
N ALA A 52 0.35 3.99 12.55
CA ALA A 52 -0.47 3.14 11.69
C ALA A 52 -0.36 1.67 12.10
N ILE A 53 0.85 1.22 12.43
CA ILE A 53 1.06 -0.15 12.89
C ILE A 53 0.34 -0.41 14.20
N ALA A 54 0.39 0.56 15.11
CA ALA A 54 -0.25 0.40 16.42
C ALA A 54 -1.76 0.20 16.32
N LYS A 55 -2.37 0.68 15.26
CA LYS A 55 -3.81 0.54 15.06
C LYS A 55 -4.20 -0.79 14.44
N MET A 56 -3.25 -1.57 13.96
CA MET A 56 -3.56 -2.84 13.32
C MET A 56 -3.92 -3.90 14.35
N PRO A 57 -4.91 -4.75 14.06
CA PRO A 57 -5.14 -5.92 14.89
C PRO A 57 -4.08 -6.98 14.61
N GLU A 58 -3.97 -7.96 15.50
CA GLU A 58 -3.11 -9.11 15.23
C GLU A 58 -3.80 -10.01 14.22
N PRO A 59 -3.04 -10.72 13.37
CA PRO A 59 -1.58 -10.83 13.36
C PRO A 59 -0.87 -9.74 12.57
N ASP A 60 -1.62 -8.84 11.95
CA ASP A 60 -1.03 -7.80 11.10
C ASP A 60 -0.06 -6.91 11.86
N ARG A 61 -0.42 -6.53 13.09
CA ARG A 61 0.42 -5.63 13.89
C ARG A 61 1.78 -6.26 14.17
N GLY A 62 1.79 -7.52 14.56
CA GLY A 62 3.05 -8.21 14.83
C GLY A 62 3.92 -8.34 13.61
N MET A 63 3.30 -8.68 12.46
CA MET A 63 4.06 -8.77 11.21
C MET A 63 4.61 -7.41 10.80
N ALA A 64 3.79 -6.37 10.89
CA ALA A 64 4.23 -5.02 10.50
C ALA A 64 5.36 -4.53 11.40
N THR A 65 5.30 -4.81 12.69
CA THR A 65 6.33 -4.44 13.64
C THR A 65 7.67 -5.10 13.28
N ARG A 66 7.62 -6.40 12.99
CA ARG A 66 8.84 -7.12 12.62
C ARG A 66 9.39 -6.63 11.28
N LEU A 67 8.50 -6.42 10.30
CA LEU A 67 8.93 -5.92 9.01
C LEU A 67 9.61 -4.56 9.13
N HIS A 68 9.06 -3.70 9.96
CA HIS A 68 9.67 -2.38 10.18
C HIS A 68 11.10 -2.52 10.67
N ALA A 69 11.32 -3.39 11.66
CA ALA A 69 12.67 -3.62 12.20
C ALA A 69 13.59 -4.21 11.15
N ILE A 70 13.09 -5.18 10.37
CA ILE A 70 13.88 -5.84 9.33
C ILE A 70 14.32 -4.84 8.27
N ILE A 71 13.39 -4.01 7.82
CA ILE A 71 13.66 -3.04 6.76
C ILE A 71 14.66 -1.99 7.23
N LYS A 72 14.51 -1.51 8.45
CA LYS A 72 15.46 -0.54 8.99
C LYS A 72 16.86 -1.11 9.12
N ALA A 73 16.96 -2.38 9.47
CA ALA A 73 18.26 -3.04 9.58
C ALA A 73 18.86 -3.36 8.21
N SER A 74 18.03 -3.78 7.26
CA SER A 74 18.50 -4.26 5.95
C SER A 74 18.77 -3.13 4.97
N ALA A 75 18.01 -2.03 5.08
CA ALA A 75 18.14 -0.91 4.15
C ALA A 75 17.95 0.39 4.92
N PRO A 76 18.94 0.78 5.73
CA PRO A 76 18.81 1.96 6.60
C PRO A 76 18.65 3.27 5.81
N GLY A 77 18.96 3.27 4.52
CA GLY A 77 18.76 4.45 3.70
C GLY A 77 17.32 4.71 3.28
N LEU A 78 16.44 3.74 3.47
CA LEU A 78 15.04 3.94 3.15
C LEU A 78 14.35 4.74 4.26
N VAL A 79 13.43 5.61 3.87
CA VAL A 79 12.71 6.48 4.78
C VAL A 79 11.30 5.95 4.95
N ALA A 80 10.90 5.72 6.21
CA ALA A 80 9.56 5.24 6.50
C ALA A 80 8.55 6.35 6.30
N LYS A 81 7.41 6.01 5.69
CA LYS A 81 6.31 6.95 5.52
C LYS A 81 5.02 6.16 5.34
N THR A 82 3.89 6.79 5.59
CA THR A 82 2.62 6.15 5.29
C THR A 82 2.27 6.42 3.83
N TRP A 83 1.60 5.45 3.19
CA TRP A 83 1.22 5.51 1.80
C TRP A 83 -0.14 4.84 1.67
N TYR A 84 -1.18 5.61 1.41
CA TYR A 84 -2.56 5.12 1.46
C TYR A 84 -2.88 4.46 2.81
N GLY A 85 -2.30 5.02 3.89
CA GLY A 85 -2.49 4.48 5.23
C GLY A 85 -1.68 3.24 5.53
N MET A 86 -0.84 2.79 4.62
CA MET A 86 0.01 1.60 4.80
C MET A 86 1.44 2.01 5.15
N PRO A 87 2.13 1.19 5.96
CA PRO A 87 3.56 1.39 6.15
C PRO A 87 4.29 1.23 4.81
N ALA A 88 5.11 2.20 4.48
CA ALA A 88 5.87 2.18 3.23
C ALA A 88 7.26 2.73 3.49
N TYR A 89 8.18 2.39 2.60
CA TYR A 89 9.58 2.75 2.77
C TYR A 89 10.09 3.28 1.44
N ALA A 90 10.53 4.54 1.47
CA ALA A 90 10.82 5.29 0.25
C ALA A 90 12.30 5.57 0.12
N ASP A 91 12.74 5.80 -1.13
CA ASP A 91 14.12 6.22 -1.37
C ASP A 91 14.28 7.71 -1.06
N LYS A 92 15.47 8.23 -1.31
CA LYS A 92 15.78 9.62 -1.00
C LYS A 92 14.95 10.61 -1.80
N ASP A 93 14.39 10.17 -2.92
CA ASP A 93 13.56 11.02 -3.76
C ASP A 93 12.08 10.93 -3.40
N GLY A 94 11.76 10.21 -2.32
CA GLY A 94 10.40 10.06 -1.87
C GLY A 94 9.60 9.01 -2.61
N LYS A 95 10.24 8.20 -3.45
CA LYS A 95 9.57 7.15 -4.20
C LYS A 95 9.50 5.88 -3.37
N VAL A 96 8.29 5.32 -3.22
CA VAL A 96 8.10 4.12 -2.43
C VAL A 96 8.80 2.94 -3.08
N VAL A 97 9.65 2.27 -2.32
CA VAL A 97 10.39 1.07 -2.77
C VAL A 97 9.64 -0.18 -2.36
N CYS A 98 9.16 -0.24 -1.12
CA CYS A 98 8.38 -1.38 -0.64
C CYS A 98 7.32 -0.91 0.36
N PHE A 99 6.33 -1.78 0.59
CA PHE A 99 5.21 -1.44 1.45
C PHE A 99 4.58 -2.70 2.04
N PHE A 100 3.83 -2.51 3.12
CA PHE A 100 3.07 -3.58 3.75
C PHE A 100 1.58 -3.25 3.68
N ARG A 101 0.80 -4.11 3.01
CA ARG A 101 -0.66 -3.97 2.92
C ARG A 101 -1.27 -4.96 3.89
N ASN A 102 -1.76 -4.45 5.01
CA ASN A 102 -2.31 -5.32 6.04
C ASN A 102 -3.68 -5.87 5.64
N ALA A 103 -3.88 -7.15 5.90
CA ALA A 103 -5.06 -7.87 5.46
C ALA A 103 -6.35 -7.31 6.06
N SER A 104 -6.31 -6.98 7.34
CA SER A 104 -7.51 -6.55 8.06
C SER A 104 -8.09 -5.25 7.53
N LYS A 105 -7.23 -4.30 7.17
CA LYS A 105 -7.68 -3.00 6.69
C LYS A 105 -8.44 -3.10 5.38
N PHE A 106 -7.98 -3.96 4.49
CA PHE A 106 -8.53 -4.07 3.14
C PHE A 106 -9.41 -5.30 2.96
N LYS A 107 -9.66 -6.06 4.04
CA LYS A 107 -10.50 -7.25 4.00
C LYS A 107 -9.96 -8.30 3.06
N ASP A 108 -8.66 -8.40 2.99
CA ASP A 108 -7.97 -9.41 2.16
C ASP A 108 -7.79 -10.70 2.95
N ARG A 109 -7.61 -11.78 2.21
CA ARG A 109 -7.39 -13.11 2.81
C ARG A 109 -6.00 -13.23 3.43
N TYR A 110 -5.04 -12.47 2.93
CA TYR A 110 -3.67 -12.45 3.43
C TYR A 110 -3.12 -11.04 3.33
N ALA A 111 -2.06 -10.77 4.10
CA ALA A 111 -1.35 -9.50 3.95
C ALA A 111 -0.42 -9.58 2.75
N THR A 112 -0.05 -8.43 2.20
CA THR A 112 0.85 -8.36 1.06
C THR A 112 2.07 -7.53 1.42
N PHE A 113 3.24 -8.08 1.13
CA PHE A 113 4.47 -7.31 1.16
C PHE A 113 4.87 -7.09 -0.28
N GLY A 114 4.89 -5.83 -0.72
CA GLY A 114 5.06 -5.52 -2.12
C GLY A 114 6.20 -4.55 -2.38
N PHE A 115 6.67 -4.57 -3.63
CA PHE A 115 7.72 -3.69 -4.11
C PHE A 115 7.20 -2.91 -5.30
N ASN A 116 7.58 -1.64 -5.37
CA ASN A 116 7.19 -0.77 -6.48
C ASN A 116 8.32 -0.65 -7.49
N ASP A 117 8.09 0.19 -8.47
CA ASP A 117 8.98 0.37 -9.63
C ASP A 117 10.44 0.66 -9.25
N LYS A 118 10.67 1.36 -8.15
CA LYS A 118 12.03 1.74 -7.76
C LYS A 118 12.83 0.62 -7.09
N ALA A 119 12.18 -0.51 -6.81
CA ALA A 119 12.89 -1.65 -6.21
C ALA A 119 13.78 -2.31 -7.26
N LYS A 120 15.01 -2.56 -6.90
CA LYS A 120 15.99 -3.11 -7.84
C LYS A 120 16.01 -4.63 -7.76
N LEU A 121 14.90 -5.22 -8.20
CA LEU A 121 14.71 -6.67 -8.17
C LEU A 121 14.73 -7.30 -9.56
N ASP A 122 15.05 -6.53 -10.56
CA ASP A 122 15.04 -7.00 -11.95
C ASP A 122 15.82 -8.29 -12.13
N ASP A 123 15.21 -9.23 -12.83
CA ASP A 123 15.80 -10.54 -13.06
C ASP A 123 15.20 -11.08 -14.36
N GLY A 124 15.94 -10.91 -15.46
CA GLY A 124 15.46 -11.29 -16.79
C GLY A 124 14.32 -10.40 -17.22
N ASN A 125 13.32 -11.00 -17.84
CA ASN A 125 12.17 -10.29 -18.37
C ASN A 125 10.94 -10.38 -17.45
N MET A 126 11.06 -11.11 -16.37
CA MET A 126 9.94 -11.30 -15.43
C MET A 126 10.48 -11.63 -14.05
N TRP A 127 9.97 -10.94 -13.03
CA TRP A 127 10.34 -11.21 -11.65
C TRP A 127 9.18 -10.86 -10.73
N PRO A 128 9.09 -11.51 -9.55
CA PRO A 128 8.01 -11.23 -8.62
C PRO A 128 8.22 -9.89 -7.91
N THR A 129 7.14 -9.16 -7.68
CA THR A 129 7.18 -7.87 -6.99
C THR A 129 6.26 -7.82 -5.78
N ALA A 130 5.40 -8.83 -5.59
CA ALA A 130 4.50 -8.84 -4.44
C ALA A 130 4.40 -10.26 -3.88
N PHE A 131 4.31 -10.33 -2.56
CA PHE A 131 4.32 -11.61 -1.85
C PHE A 131 3.18 -11.64 -0.84
N ALA A 132 2.45 -12.75 -0.81
CA ALA A 132 1.40 -12.96 0.17
C ALA A 132 2.05 -13.38 1.49
N LEU A 133 1.56 -12.81 2.59
CA LEU A 133 2.06 -13.13 3.93
C LEU A 133 0.90 -13.52 4.82
N THR A 134 0.96 -14.73 5.37
CA THR A 134 0.01 -15.16 6.38
C THR A 134 0.69 -15.28 7.74
N LYS A 135 2.01 -15.45 7.74
CA LYS A 135 2.79 -15.62 8.95
C LYS A 135 4.23 -15.21 8.66
N LEU A 136 4.90 -14.70 9.65
CA LEU A 136 6.28 -14.25 9.51
C LEU A 136 7.16 -15.04 10.49
N THR A 137 7.73 -16.14 9.99
CA THR A 137 8.68 -16.94 10.75
C THR A 137 10.10 -16.52 10.40
N ALA A 138 11.09 -17.14 11.05
CA ALA A 138 12.50 -16.81 10.76
C ALA A 138 12.85 -17.00 9.29
N ALA A 139 12.23 -17.96 8.62
CA ALA A 139 12.48 -18.20 7.20
C ALA A 139 12.03 -17.04 6.34
N GLU A 140 10.82 -16.55 6.57
CA GLU A 140 10.31 -15.40 5.81
C GLU A 140 11.07 -14.14 6.15
N GLU A 141 11.44 -13.95 7.43
CA GLU A 141 12.21 -12.77 7.81
C GLU A 141 13.54 -12.71 7.07
N LYS A 142 14.21 -13.84 6.97
CA LYS A 142 15.49 -13.90 6.27
C LYS A 142 15.34 -13.61 4.79
N GLN A 143 14.29 -14.16 4.18
CA GLN A 143 14.01 -13.97 2.76
C GLN A 143 13.69 -12.50 2.48
N ILE A 144 12.87 -11.90 3.33
CA ILE A 144 12.47 -10.50 3.17
C ILE A 144 13.67 -9.58 3.36
N ALA A 145 14.51 -9.87 4.35
CA ALA A 145 15.72 -9.05 4.58
C ALA A 145 16.60 -9.03 3.33
N ALA A 146 16.78 -10.19 2.70
CA ALA A 146 17.57 -10.28 1.48
C ALA A 146 16.93 -9.50 0.33
N LEU A 147 15.62 -9.62 0.18
CA LEU A 147 14.89 -8.91 -0.88
C LEU A 147 14.96 -7.39 -0.67
N VAL A 148 14.78 -6.93 0.54
CA VAL A 148 14.82 -5.50 0.85
C VAL A 148 16.20 -4.92 0.59
N LYS A 149 17.22 -5.62 1.02
CA LYS A 149 18.60 -5.19 0.79
C LYS A 149 18.89 -5.07 -0.71
N ARG A 150 18.46 -6.05 -1.47
CA ARG A 150 18.63 -6.06 -2.92
C ARG A 150 17.81 -4.95 -3.58
N ALA A 151 16.58 -4.77 -3.15
CA ALA A 151 15.67 -3.78 -3.72
C ALA A 151 16.17 -2.36 -3.51
N ALA A 152 16.80 -2.10 -2.38
CA ALA A 152 17.30 -0.78 -2.07
C ALA A 152 18.59 -0.46 -2.83
N GLY A 153 19.21 -1.46 -3.39
CA GLY A 153 20.44 -1.30 -4.14
C GLY A 153 21.63 -1.29 -3.23
#